data_976e25725b73b4ed48a00c91dddb48a0
#
_entry.id   976e25725b73b4ed48a00c91dddb48a0
#
_cell.length_a   1.000
_cell.length_b   1.000
_cell.length_c   1.000
_cell.angle_alpha   90.00
_cell.angle_beta   90.00
_cell.angle_gamma   90.00
#
_symmetry.space_group_name_H-M   'P 1'
#
loop_
_entity.id
_entity.type
_entity.pdbx_description
1 polymer ?
#
loop_
_entity_poly.entity_id
_entity_poly.type
_entity_poly.pdbx_seq_one_letter_code
_entity_poly.pdbx_strand_id
1 'polypeptide(L)'
;EYLRDFRFSESDIAYLREEVGYKEDFIDYLKNIRFTGDMYSMVEGELVFANEPIVRIEAPLVEAQLIETALLNIVNYQTLIATKASRIKQIVKDEMAMEFGTRRAQEMDAAIWGTRAAFIGGFASTSNVRAGKLFNIPVAGTHAHALVQAYKNDYDAFHAYAKRHRNCVFLVDTYNTLKSGVPNAIKAFKDILLPQGITNCAIRLDSGDLTYLSRKARKMLDAAGLTECKIVASNSLDEYIIRDLLLQGAKIDSFGVGERLITSKSEPVFGGVYKLAA
;
A
#
# COMPACT_ATOMS: atom_id res chain seq x y z
N GLU A 1 4.08 -20.08 -6.16
CA GLU A 1 5.07 -19.80 -7.23
C GLU A 1 6.47 -20.22 -6.79
N TYR A 2 7.04 -19.66 -5.73
CA TYR A 2 8.42 -19.97 -5.29
C TYR A 2 8.72 -21.47 -5.24
N LEU A 3 7.89 -22.27 -4.60
CA LEU A 3 8.12 -23.74 -4.49
C LEU A 3 7.99 -24.47 -5.84
N ARG A 4 7.13 -24.01 -6.74
CA ARG A 4 6.98 -24.61 -8.09
C ARG A 4 8.21 -24.40 -8.95
N ASP A 5 8.86 -23.24 -8.78
CA ASP A 5 10.04 -22.85 -9.56
C ASP A 5 11.35 -23.10 -8.79
N PHE A 6 11.27 -23.80 -7.65
CA PHE A 6 12.42 -24.05 -6.78
C PHE A 6 13.51 -24.86 -7.50
N ARG A 7 14.62 -24.23 -7.79
CA ARG A 7 15.79 -24.78 -8.49
C ARG A 7 17.00 -23.86 -8.34
N PHE A 8 18.18 -24.42 -8.55
CA PHE A 8 19.42 -23.65 -8.69
C PHE A 8 19.74 -23.49 -10.18
N SER A 9 20.16 -22.28 -10.58
CA SER A 9 20.66 -22.00 -11.92
C SER A 9 22.09 -22.53 -12.10
N GLU A 10 22.57 -22.61 -13.34
CA GLU A 10 23.97 -22.98 -13.59
C GLU A 10 24.95 -22.02 -12.91
N SER A 11 24.63 -20.73 -12.88
CA SER A 11 25.47 -19.73 -12.17
C SER A 11 25.47 -19.93 -10.66
N ASP A 12 24.35 -20.31 -10.06
CA ASP A 12 24.27 -20.62 -8.63
C ASP A 12 25.14 -21.86 -8.30
N ILE A 13 25.04 -22.88 -9.12
CA ILE A 13 25.83 -24.11 -8.98
C ILE A 13 27.33 -23.83 -9.12
N ALA A 14 27.75 -23.02 -10.10
CA ALA A 14 29.15 -22.61 -10.26
C ALA A 14 29.66 -21.86 -9.02
N TYR A 15 28.90 -20.88 -8.52
CA TYR A 15 29.25 -20.13 -7.32
C TYR A 15 29.37 -21.03 -6.08
N LEU A 16 28.40 -21.92 -5.86
CA LEU A 16 28.43 -22.83 -4.71
C LEU A 16 29.60 -23.82 -4.75
N ARG A 17 30.04 -24.20 -5.94
CA ARG A 17 31.22 -25.06 -6.15
C ARG A 17 32.53 -24.29 -5.96
N GLU A 18 32.69 -23.19 -6.65
CA GLU A 18 33.98 -22.50 -6.82
C GLU A 18 34.28 -21.56 -5.65
N GLU A 19 33.27 -20.81 -5.18
CA GLU A 19 33.46 -19.80 -4.14
C GLU A 19 33.10 -20.32 -2.74
N VAL A 20 31.99 -21.08 -2.60
CA VAL A 20 31.58 -21.62 -1.31
C VAL A 20 32.31 -22.94 -0.99
N GLY A 21 32.71 -23.69 -2.00
CA GLY A 21 33.49 -24.91 -1.85
C GLY A 21 32.72 -26.13 -1.40
N TYR A 22 31.46 -26.26 -1.78
CA TYR A 22 30.70 -27.48 -1.50
C TYR A 22 31.24 -28.68 -2.28
N LYS A 23 31.09 -29.88 -1.68
CA LYS A 23 31.52 -31.14 -2.29
C LYS A 23 30.68 -31.48 -3.51
N GLU A 24 31.32 -32.15 -4.49
CA GLU A 24 30.68 -32.48 -5.77
C GLU A 24 29.42 -33.35 -5.65
N ASP A 25 29.36 -34.28 -4.71
CA ASP A 25 28.18 -35.09 -4.45
C ASP A 25 26.96 -34.23 -4.06
N PHE A 26 27.17 -33.21 -3.23
CA PHE A 26 26.12 -32.25 -2.86
C PHE A 26 25.78 -31.30 -4.03
N ILE A 27 26.77 -30.83 -4.78
CA ILE A 27 26.55 -30.02 -5.99
C ILE A 27 25.71 -30.78 -7.00
N ASP A 28 26.00 -32.06 -7.24
CA ASP A 28 25.22 -32.89 -8.16
C ASP A 28 23.78 -33.14 -7.68
N TYR A 29 23.56 -33.20 -6.36
CA TYR A 29 22.24 -33.23 -5.78
C TYR A 29 21.48 -31.91 -6.07
N LEU A 30 22.10 -30.77 -5.81
CA LEU A 30 21.49 -29.45 -5.98
C LEU A 30 21.13 -29.12 -7.45
N LYS A 31 21.89 -29.59 -8.44
CA LYS A 31 21.57 -29.40 -9.88
C LYS A 31 20.18 -29.94 -10.24
N ASN A 32 19.77 -31.03 -9.61
CA ASN A 32 18.55 -31.74 -9.93
C ASN A 32 17.41 -31.49 -8.94
N ILE A 33 17.66 -30.73 -7.87
CA ILE A 33 16.68 -30.51 -6.82
C ILE A 33 15.45 -29.81 -7.37
N ARG A 34 14.30 -30.28 -6.91
CA ARG A 34 12.98 -29.65 -7.07
C ARG A 34 12.23 -29.84 -5.76
N PHE A 35 11.26 -29.01 -5.51
CA PHE A 35 10.35 -29.28 -4.41
C PHE A 35 9.34 -30.35 -4.83
N THR A 36 9.40 -31.51 -4.18
CA THR A 36 8.56 -32.67 -4.48
C THR A 36 7.51 -32.95 -3.40
N GLY A 37 7.53 -32.18 -2.32
CA GLY A 37 6.63 -32.33 -1.19
C GLY A 37 5.29 -31.64 -1.34
N ASP A 38 4.48 -31.74 -0.29
CA ASP A 38 3.19 -31.05 -0.16
C ASP A 38 3.26 -29.88 0.80
N MET A 39 2.50 -28.82 0.49
CA MET A 39 2.32 -27.66 1.35
C MET A 39 0.83 -27.48 1.68
N TYR A 40 0.53 -27.45 2.96
CA TYR A 40 -0.78 -27.14 3.52
C TYR A 40 -0.70 -25.79 4.22
N SER A 41 -1.65 -24.91 4.00
CA SER A 41 -1.65 -23.57 4.60
C SER A 41 -3.06 -23.11 4.97
N MET A 42 -3.13 -22.23 5.96
CA MET A 42 -4.33 -21.42 6.18
C MET A 42 -4.67 -20.62 4.92
N VAL A 43 -5.93 -20.31 4.72
CA VAL A 43 -6.39 -19.50 3.58
C VAL A 43 -5.94 -18.05 3.79
N GLU A 44 -5.51 -17.40 2.72
CA GLU A 44 -5.11 -15.98 2.78
C GLU A 44 -6.27 -15.08 3.24
N GLY A 45 -5.99 -14.21 4.19
CA GLY A 45 -6.98 -13.29 4.78
C GLY A 45 -7.66 -13.82 6.03
N GLU A 46 -7.46 -15.07 6.39
CA GLU A 46 -7.93 -15.61 7.67
C GLU A 46 -7.11 -15.07 8.85
N LEU A 47 -7.79 -14.91 9.98
CA LEU A 47 -7.14 -14.54 11.24
C LEU A 47 -6.48 -15.78 11.85
N VAL A 48 -5.24 -15.64 12.24
CA VAL A 48 -4.47 -16.67 12.93
C VAL A 48 -4.01 -16.15 14.29
N PHE A 49 -3.87 -17.07 15.25
CA PHE A 49 -3.46 -16.74 16.61
C PHE A 49 -2.10 -17.35 16.95
N ALA A 50 -1.50 -16.87 18.05
CA ALA A 50 -0.22 -17.39 18.52
C ALA A 50 -0.28 -18.91 18.76
N ASN A 51 0.78 -19.59 18.37
CA ASN A 51 0.95 -21.06 18.46
C ASN A 51 0.07 -21.89 17.49
N GLU A 52 -0.61 -21.27 16.54
CA GLU A 52 -1.27 -21.98 15.45
C GLU A 52 -0.30 -22.22 14.30
N PRO A 53 -0.28 -23.44 13.70
CA PRO A 53 0.52 -23.72 12.52
C PRO A 53 -0.11 -23.05 11.29
N ILE A 54 0.55 -22.02 10.75
CA ILE A 54 0.08 -21.29 9.55
C ILE A 54 0.33 -22.10 8.29
N VAL A 55 1.49 -22.76 8.22
CA VAL A 55 1.94 -23.58 7.08
C VAL A 55 2.50 -24.90 7.62
N ARG A 56 2.15 -26.00 6.96
CA ARG A 56 2.72 -27.35 7.17
C ARG A 56 3.35 -27.82 5.86
N ILE A 57 4.61 -28.28 5.95
CA ILE A 57 5.35 -28.85 4.83
C ILE A 57 5.58 -30.32 5.09
N GLU A 58 5.27 -31.15 4.12
CA GLU A 58 5.56 -32.60 4.11
C GLU A 58 6.48 -32.90 2.91
N ALA A 59 7.78 -32.98 3.14
CA ALA A 59 8.77 -33.08 2.07
C ALA A 59 10.03 -33.84 2.56
N PRO A 60 10.89 -34.32 1.65
CA PRO A 60 12.23 -34.79 1.99
C PRO A 60 12.98 -33.72 2.80
N LEU A 61 13.72 -34.16 3.82
CA LEU A 61 14.33 -33.26 4.81
C LEU A 61 15.18 -32.14 4.18
N VAL A 62 15.97 -32.46 3.17
CA VAL A 62 16.84 -31.47 2.50
C VAL A 62 15.99 -30.39 1.80
N GLU A 63 14.96 -30.78 1.09
CA GLU A 63 14.04 -29.84 0.43
C GLU A 63 13.35 -28.95 1.48
N ALA A 64 12.82 -29.54 2.55
CA ALA A 64 12.16 -28.81 3.63
C ALA A 64 13.10 -27.80 4.30
N GLN A 65 14.38 -28.15 4.51
CA GLN A 65 15.36 -27.22 5.10
C GLN A 65 15.74 -26.07 4.16
N LEU A 66 15.92 -26.32 2.88
CA LEU A 66 16.34 -25.29 1.92
C LEU A 66 15.28 -24.21 1.68
N ILE A 67 14.00 -24.52 1.83
CA ILE A 67 12.92 -23.57 1.62
C ILE A 67 12.56 -22.73 2.85
N GLU A 68 13.06 -23.07 4.03
CA GLU A 68 12.71 -22.44 5.31
C GLU A 68 12.78 -20.92 5.27
N THR A 69 13.97 -20.40 4.95
CA THR A 69 14.22 -18.94 5.01
C THR A 69 13.31 -18.16 4.08
N ALA A 70 13.10 -18.67 2.87
CA ALA A 70 12.23 -18.00 1.89
C ALA A 70 10.76 -18.03 2.31
N LEU A 71 10.26 -19.15 2.85
CA LEU A 71 8.90 -19.24 3.36
C LEU A 71 8.67 -18.29 4.54
N LEU A 72 9.59 -18.29 5.51
CA LEU A 72 9.49 -17.38 6.66
C LEU A 72 9.49 -15.91 6.21
N ASN A 73 10.36 -15.54 5.28
CA ASN A 73 10.43 -14.17 4.76
C ASN A 73 9.13 -13.74 4.07
N ILE A 74 8.57 -14.58 3.19
CA ILE A 74 7.34 -14.30 2.46
C ILE A 74 6.15 -14.18 3.42
N VAL A 75 6.00 -15.14 4.34
CA VAL A 75 4.90 -15.16 5.31
C VAL A 75 5.01 -13.98 6.27
N ASN A 76 6.21 -13.72 6.80
CA ASN A 76 6.46 -12.64 7.75
C ASN A 76 6.01 -11.28 7.20
N TYR A 77 6.55 -10.85 6.08
CA TYR A 77 6.28 -9.52 5.55
C TYR A 77 4.81 -9.32 5.15
N GLN A 78 4.26 -10.26 4.38
CA GLN A 78 2.88 -10.12 3.91
C GLN A 78 1.85 -10.19 5.04
N THR A 79 2.08 -11.02 6.06
CA THR A 79 1.22 -11.09 7.26
C THR A 79 1.24 -9.78 8.04
N LEU A 80 2.42 -9.17 8.23
CA LEU A 80 2.55 -7.88 8.92
C LEU A 80 1.76 -6.78 8.20
N ILE A 81 1.90 -6.68 6.88
CA ILE A 81 1.22 -5.64 6.10
C ILE A 81 -0.30 -5.88 6.07
N ALA A 82 -0.74 -7.12 5.84
CA ALA A 82 -2.17 -7.46 5.87
C ALA A 82 -2.80 -7.17 7.24
N THR A 83 -2.11 -7.52 8.32
CA THR A 83 -2.54 -7.22 9.69
C THR A 83 -2.65 -5.73 9.94
N LYS A 84 -1.64 -4.94 9.55
CA LYS A 84 -1.65 -3.48 9.67
C LYS A 84 -2.79 -2.86 8.85
N ALA A 85 -2.99 -3.33 7.64
CA ALA A 85 -4.09 -2.91 6.78
C ALA A 85 -5.46 -3.21 7.40
N SER A 86 -5.64 -4.42 7.93
CA SER A 86 -6.87 -4.84 8.59
C SER A 86 -7.19 -3.98 9.83
N ARG A 87 -6.19 -3.67 10.67
CA ARG A 87 -6.35 -2.76 11.81
C ARG A 87 -6.83 -1.36 11.37
N ILE A 88 -6.25 -0.82 10.33
CA ILE A 88 -6.67 0.47 9.75
C ILE A 88 -8.11 0.35 9.23
N LYS A 89 -8.43 -0.71 8.49
CA LYS A 89 -9.76 -0.91 7.90
C LYS A 89 -10.87 -1.06 8.94
N GLN A 90 -10.59 -1.61 10.10
CA GLN A 90 -11.54 -1.68 11.22
C GLN A 90 -11.94 -0.29 11.74
N ILE A 91 -11.04 0.70 11.64
CA ILE A 91 -11.33 2.09 12.04
C ILE A 91 -12.01 2.86 10.90
N VAL A 92 -11.55 2.64 9.66
CA VAL A 92 -12.11 3.25 8.45
C VAL A 92 -13.31 2.42 8.00
N LYS A 93 -14.51 2.76 8.51
CA LYS A 93 -15.74 2.00 8.26
C LYS A 93 -16.31 2.28 6.88
N ASP A 94 -16.82 3.50 6.71
CA ASP A 94 -17.50 3.97 5.51
C ASP A 94 -16.56 4.70 4.56
N GLU A 95 -15.45 5.21 5.09
CA GLU A 95 -14.43 5.88 4.32
C GLU A 95 -13.54 4.88 3.55
N MET A 96 -12.92 5.33 2.47
CA MET A 96 -12.00 4.49 1.70
C MET A 96 -10.56 4.60 2.22
N ALA A 97 -9.89 3.46 2.38
CA ALA A 97 -8.45 3.39 2.59
C ALA A 97 -7.72 3.03 1.28
N MET A 98 -6.72 3.83 0.92
CA MET A 98 -5.91 3.68 -0.29
C MET A 98 -4.43 3.49 0.09
N GLU A 99 -3.76 2.54 -0.55
CA GLU A 99 -2.35 2.25 -0.32
C GLU A 99 -1.47 3.23 -1.11
N PHE A 100 -0.63 4.02 -0.42
CA PHE A 100 0.27 5.04 -0.98
C PHE A 100 1.73 4.86 -0.53
N GLY A 101 2.12 3.65 -0.17
CA GLY A 101 3.40 3.35 0.48
C GLY A 101 4.56 3.00 -0.44
N THR A 102 4.36 2.81 -1.74
CA THR A 102 5.37 2.31 -2.69
C THR A 102 6.75 2.93 -2.49
N ARG A 103 6.85 4.26 -2.39
CA ARG A 103 8.13 4.98 -2.22
C ARG A 103 8.80 4.83 -0.86
N ARG A 104 8.15 4.18 0.10
CA ARG A 104 8.61 3.97 1.48
C ARG A 104 8.84 2.50 1.83
N ALA A 105 8.50 1.60 0.92
CA ALA A 105 8.77 0.18 1.09
C ALA A 105 10.29 -0.09 1.06
N GLN A 106 10.71 -1.14 1.74
CA GLN A 106 12.06 -1.64 1.69
C GLN A 106 12.24 -2.49 0.43
N GLU A 107 12.65 -1.84 -0.67
CA GLU A 107 12.85 -2.45 -1.99
C GLU A 107 11.56 -2.58 -2.85
N MET A 108 11.76 -2.88 -4.14
CA MET A 108 10.68 -2.95 -5.12
C MET A 108 9.73 -4.12 -4.88
N ASP A 109 10.27 -5.26 -4.48
CA ASP A 109 9.46 -6.45 -4.21
C ASP A 109 8.59 -6.24 -2.98
N ALA A 110 9.12 -5.62 -1.93
CA ALA A 110 8.31 -5.22 -0.77
C ALA A 110 7.17 -4.26 -1.17
N ALA A 111 7.42 -3.32 -2.09
CA ALA A 111 6.36 -2.44 -2.59
C ALA A 111 5.26 -3.22 -3.32
N ILE A 112 5.59 -4.22 -4.11
CA ILE A 112 4.64 -5.02 -4.89
C ILE A 112 3.83 -5.95 -3.97
N TRP A 113 4.53 -6.78 -3.17
CA TRP A 113 3.89 -7.75 -2.30
C TRP A 113 3.18 -7.11 -1.11
N GLY A 114 3.71 -6.00 -0.60
CA GLY A 114 3.05 -5.20 0.43
C GLY A 114 1.74 -4.56 -0.06
N THR A 115 1.70 -4.07 -1.30
CA THR A 115 0.44 -3.61 -1.91
C THR A 115 -0.60 -4.72 -1.98
N ARG A 116 -0.21 -5.93 -2.41
CA ARG A 116 -1.12 -7.10 -2.44
C ARG A 116 -1.63 -7.43 -1.04
N ALA A 117 -0.74 -7.49 -0.07
CA ALA A 117 -1.09 -7.77 1.32
C ALA A 117 -2.02 -6.70 1.91
N ALA A 118 -1.82 -5.43 1.60
CA ALA A 118 -2.72 -4.34 2.00
C ALA A 118 -4.12 -4.50 1.41
N PHE A 119 -4.22 -4.93 0.16
CA PHE A 119 -5.51 -5.21 -0.49
C PHE A 119 -6.23 -6.40 0.19
N ILE A 120 -5.53 -7.48 0.50
CA ILE A 120 -6.07 -8.61 1.29
C ILE A 120 -6.58 -8.12 2.65
N GLY A 121 -5.85 -7.20 3.31
CA GLY A 121 -6.24 -6.58 4.57
C GLY A 121 -7.38 -5.55 4.47
N GLY A 122 -7.99 -5.36 3.28
CA GLY A 122 -9.21 -4.57 3.07
C GLY A 122 -9.01 -3.16 2.50
N PHE A 123 -7.84 -2.82 1.98
CA PHE A 123 -7.63 -1.56 1.25
C PHE A 123 -8.29 -1.61 -0.13
N ALA A 124 -8.91 -0.50 -0.54
CA ALA A 124 -9.74 -0.47 -1.75
C ALA A 124 -8.93 -0.30 -3.04
N SER A 125 -7.76 0.33 -2.97
CA SER A 125 -6.95 0.67 -4.14
C SER A 125 -5.50 0.97 -3.78
N THR A 126 -4.65 1.11 -4.79
CA THR A 126 -3.23 1.44 -4.63
C THR A 126 -2.76 2.49 -5.63
N SER A 127 -1.71 3.23 -5.27
CA SER A 127 -0.97 4.06 -6.22
C SER A 127 0.10 3.27 -7.00
N ASN A 128 0.33 2.01 -6.68
CA ASN A 128 1.30 1.13 -7.34
C ASN A 128 0.70 0.50 -8.60
N VAL A 129 0.88 1.15 -9.74
CA VAL A 129 0.33 0.71 -11.03
C VAL A 129 0.80 -0.70 -11.42
N ARG A 130 2.06 -1.06 -11.10
CA ARG A 130 2.61 -2.40 -11.38
C ARG A 130 1.89 -3.48 -10.56
N ALA A 131 1.70 -3.26 -9.28
CA ALA A 131 0.96 -4.18 -8.42
C ALA A 131 -0.52 -4.24 -8.84
N GLY A 132 -1.12 -3.09 -9.19
CA GLY A 132 -2.48 -3.03 -9.74
C GLY A 132 -2.65 -3.94 -10.96
N LYS A 133 -1.70 -3.88 -11.91
CA LYS A 133 -1.71 -4.74 -13.09
C LYS A 133 -1.50 -6.21 -12.76
N LEU A 134 -0.54 -6.53 -11.87
CA LEU A 134 -0.19 -7.91 -11.53
C LEU A 134 -1.30 -8.65 -10.78
N PHE A 135 -1.99 -7.96 -9.89
CA PHE A 135 -2.95 -8.56 -8.96
C PHE A 135 -4.40 -8.12 -9.21
N ASN A 136 -4.64 -7.38 -10.30
CA ASN A 136 -5.96 -6.82 -10.63
C ASN A 136 -6.55 -5.96 -9.49
N ILE A 137 -5.71 -5.14 -8.85
CA ILE A 137 -6.10 -4.21 -7.79
C ILE A 137 -6.45 -2.86 -8.43
N PRO A 138 -7.58 -2.22 -8.05
CA PRO A 138 -7.90 -0.89 -8.54
C PRO A 138 -6.79 0.12 -8.29
N VAL A 139 -6.48 0.93 -9.29
CA VAL A 139 -5.43 1.95 -9.19
C VAL A 139 -6.06 3.32 -8.92
N ALA A 140 -5.58 4.00 -7.89
CA ALA A 140 -5.95 5.36 -7.55
C ALA A 140 -4.71 6.17 -7.17
N GLY A 141 -4.75 7.46 -7.40
CA GLY A 141 -3.65 8.35 -7.05
C GLY A 141 -4.01 9.80 -7.26
N THR A 142 -3.10 10.67 -6.85
CA THR A 142 -3.24 12.12 -6.99
C THR A 142 -1.92 12.69 -7.52
N HIS A 143 -1.94 13.94 -7.98
CA HIS A 143 -0.70 14.64 -8.28
C HIS A 143 0.10 14.97 -7.00
N ALA A 144 1.38 15.29 -7.16
CA ALA A 144 2.28 15.70 -6.08
C ALA A 144 2.38 17.22 -5.95
N HIS A 145 2.92 17.72 -4.82
CA HIS A 145 3.26 19.15 -4.63
C HIS A 145 4.14 19.70 -5.75
N ALA A 146 5.09 18.90 -6.25
CA ALA A 146 5.97 19.29 -7.35
C ALA A 146 5.21 19.71 -8.63
N LEU A 147 4.04 19.10 -8.90
CA LEU A 147 3.21 19.56 -10.02
C LEU A 147 2.70 20.99 -9.78
N VAL A 148 2.22 21.28 -8.57
CA VAL A 148 1.72 22.63 -8.24
C VAL A 148 2.85 23.65 -8.32
N GLN A 149 4.03 23.30 -7.81
CA GLN A 149 5.23 24.15 -7.82
C GLN A 149 5.79 24.40 -9.25
N ALA A 150 5.47 23.54 -10.21
CA ALA A 150 5.87 23.74 -11.61
C ALA A 150 5.07 24.84 -12.33
N TYR A 151 4.03 25.35 -11.70
CA TYR A 151 3.18 26.44 -12.22
C TYR A 151 3.32 27.70 -11.36
N LYS A 152 2.82 28.83 -11.86
CA LYS A 152 2.92 30.11 -11.15
C LYS A 152 2.13 30.17 -9.84
N ASN A 153 1.03 29.40 -9.76
CA ASN A 153 0.11 29.37 -8.63
C ASN A 153 -0.74 28.10 -8.67
N ASP A 154 -1.50 27.85 -7.60
CA ASP A 154 -2.39 26.68 -7.47
C ASP A 154 -3.40 26.60 -8.63
N TYR A 155 -4.02 27.72 -9.01
CA TYR A 155 -5.05 27.72 -10.05
C TYR A 155 -4.52 27.26 -11.41
N ASP A 156 -3.37 27.78 -11.83
CA ASP A 156 -2.77 27.40 -13.12
C ASP A 156 -2.44 25.91 -13.17
N ALA A 157 -1.95 25.35 -12.05
CA ALA A 157 -1.68 23.92 -11.92
C ALA A 157 -2.97 23.09 -11.99
N PHE A 158 -3.98 23.45 -11.20
CA PHE A 158 -5.26 22.75 -11.16
C PHE A 158 -6.00 22.82 -12.49
N HIS A 159 -5.95 23.98 -13.14
CA HIS A 159 -6.52 24.20 -14.47
C HIS A 159 -5.84 23.30 -15.53
N ALA A 160 -4.51 23.23 -15.54
CA ALA A 160 -3.78 22.40 -16.47
C ALA A 160 -4.05 20.90 -16.24
N TYR A 161 -4.16 20.48 -14.98
CA TYR A 161 -4.48 19.11 -14.59
C TYR A 161 -5.91 18.72 -14.98
N ALA A 162 -6.90 19.57 -14.66
CA ALA A 162 -8.31 19.33 -14.95
C ALA A 162 -8.62 19.21 -16.45
N LYS A 163 -7.88 19.90 -17.30
CA LYS A 163 -8.03 19.74 -18.76
C LYS A 163 -7.67 18.36 -19.30
N ARG A 164 -6.92 17.58 -18.55
CA ARG A 164 -6.37 16.28 -18.98
C ARG A 164 -6.92 15.09 -18.20
N HIS A 165 -7.54 15.33 -17.04
CA HIS A 165 -8.02 14.29 -16.13
C HIS A 165 -9.49 14.53 -15.78
N ARG A 166 -10.30 13.46 -15.85
CA ARG A 166 -11.72 13.51 -15.46
C ARG A 166 -11.93 13.31 -13.97
N ASN A 167 -11.13 12.46 -13.34
CA ASN A 167 -11.17 12.20 -11.89
C ASN A 167 -10.10 13.07 -11.23
N CYS A 168 -10.46 14.29 -10.85
CA CYS A 168 -9.50 15.26 -10.31
C CYS A 168 -9.52 15.25 -8.78
N VAL A 169 -8.36 14.97 -8.20
CA VAL A 169 -8.08 15.19 -6.79
C VAL A 169 -6.99 16.27 -6.70
N PHE A 170 -7.34 17.48 -6.28
CA PHE A 170 -6.41 18.58 -6.17
C PHE A 170 -5.72 18.59 -4.80
N LEU A 171 -4.39 18.57 -4.80
CA LEU A 171 -3.57 18.70 -3.59
C LEU A 171 -3.47 20.18 -3.23
N VAL A 172 -4.15 20.59 -2.15
CA VAL A 172 -4.47 21.98 -1.87
C VAL A 172 -3.59 22.65 -0.81
N ASP A 173 -2.60 21.94 -0.28
CA ASP A 173 -1.75 22.40 0.80
C ASP A 173 -0.29 22.67 0.41
N THR A 174 -0.05 22.90 -0.89
CA THR A 174 1.31 23.23 -1.38
C THR A 174 1.81 24.56 -0.82
N TYR A 175 0.94 25.58 -0.74
CA TYR A 175 1.28 26.90 -0.20
C TYR A 175 0.44 27.23 1.04
N ASN A 176 -0.80 27.65 0.85
CA ASN A 176 -1.73 27.93 1.92
C ASN A 176 -3.09 27.30 1.65
N THR A 177 -3.42 26.29 2.41
CA THR A 177 -4.62 25.47 2.23
C THR A 177 -5.90 26.31 2.12
N LEU A 178 -6.14 27.19 3.09
CA LEU A 178 -7.42 27.90 3.21
C LEU A 178 -7.48 29.23 2.44
N LYS A 179 -6.32 29.88 2.21
CA LYS A 179 -6.26 31.17 1.52
C LYS A 179 -5.99 31.05 0.02
N SER A 180 -5.37 29.96 -0.42
CA SER A 180 -4.98 29.73 -1.81
C SER A 180 -5.51 28.39 -2.35
N GLY A 181 -5.10 27.25 -1.79
CA GLY A 181 -5.37 25.94 -2.34
C GLY A 181 -6.85 25.63 -2.51
N VAL A 182 -7.65 25.65 -1.45
CA VAL A 182 -9.08 25.36 -1.50
C VAL A 182 -9.85 26.36 -2.37
N PRO A 183 -9.65 27.69 -2.27
CA PRO A 183 -10.30 28.64 -3.19
C PRO A 183 -9.99 28.41 -4.65
N ASN A 184 -8.72 28.12 -4.99
CA ASN A 184 -8.32 27.84 -6.36
C ASN A 184 -8.82 26.49 -6.87
N ALA A 185 -8.93 25.48 -6.00
CA ALA A 185 -9.56 24.22 -6.34
C ALA A 185 -11.05 24.41 -6.67
N ILE A 186 -11.80 25.13 -5.83
CA ILE A 186 -13.21 25.49 -6.07
C ILE A 186 -13.37 26.19 -7.41
N LYS A 187 -12.50 27.17 -7.70
CA LYS A 187 -12.51 27.88 -8.97
C LYS A 187 -12.27 26.94 -10.16
N ALA A 188 -11.26 26.09 -10.08
CA ALA A 188 -10.93 25.13 -11.14
C ALA A 188 -12.06 24.10 -11.37
N PHE A 189 -12.72 23.62 -10.31
CA PHE A 189 -13.90 22.76 -10.44
C PHE A 189 -15.04 23.47 -11.21
N LYS A 190 -15.36 24.71 -10.84
CA LYS A 190 -16.42 25.49 -11.46
C LYS A 190 -16.11 25.90 -12.90
N ASP A 191 -14.88 26.27 -13.18
CA ASP A 191 -14.50 26.79 -14.50
C ASP A 191 -14.31 25.68 -15.54
N ILE A 192 -13.95 24.44 -15.10
CA ILE A 192 -13.50 23.41 -16.02
C ILE A 192 -14.33 22.12 -15.94
N LEU A 193 -14.52 21.56 -14.75
CA LEU A 193 -15.11 20.23 -14.61
C LEU A 193 -16.63 20.26 -14.65
N LEU A 194 -17.26 21.14 -13.87
CA LEU A 194 -18.71 21.25 -13.84
C LEU A 194 -19.34 21.59 -15.20
N PRO A 195 -18.76 22.50 -16.02
CA PRO A 195 -19.29 22.77 -17.37
C PRO A 195 -19.24 21.56 -18.31
N GLN A 196 -18.39 20.57 -18.01
CA GLN A 196 -18.28 19.30 -18.74
C GLN A 196 -19.18 18.19 -18.16
N GLY A 197 -20.02 18.51 -17.16
CA GLY A 197 -20.84 17.53 -16.46
C GLY A 197 -20.07 16.60 -15.52
N ILE A 198 -18.80 16.93 -15.19
CA ILE A 198 -17.95 16.16 -14.30
C ILE A 198 -18.16 16.66 -12.87
N THR A 199 -18.87 15.84 -12.06
CA THR A 199 -19.17 16.15 -10.66
C THR A 199 -18.28 15.39 -9.67
N ASN A 200 -17.59 14.33 -10.12
CA ASN A 200 -16.67 13.56 -9.30
C ASN A 200 -15.36 14.34 -9.11
N CYS A 201 -15.32 15.16 -8.07
CA CYS A 201 -14.18 15.98 -7.70
C CYS A 201 -13.77 15.73 -6.25
N ALA A 202 -12.49 15.95 -5.96
CA ALA A 202 -11.97 15.84 -4.61
C ALA A 202 -10.80 16.81 -4.38
N ILE A 203 -10.55 17.12 -3.11
CA ILE A 203 -9.33 17.78 -2.65
C ILE A 203 -8.53 16.84 -1.75
N ARG A 204 -7.21 17.02 -1.70
CA ARG A 204 -6.33 16.27 -0.81
C ARG A 204 -5.61 17.21 0.16
N LEU A 205 -5.60 16.82 1.43
CA LEU A 205 -4.87 17.43 2.53
C LEU A 205 -3.73 16.49 2.94
N ASP A 206 -2.49 16.94 2.92
CA ASP A 206 -1.29 16.14 3.18
C ASP A 206 -0.45 16.72 4.34
N SER A 207 -0.89 17.82 4.96
CA SER A 207 -0.14 18.52 6.02
C SER A 207 -1.03 19.33 6.95
N GLY A 208 -0.44 19.76 8.07
CA GLY A 208 -1.10 20.61 9.08
C GLY A 208 -2.10 19.87 9.96
N ASP A 209 -2.95 20.60 10.65
CA ASP A 209 -4.04 20.04 11.45
C ASP A 209 -5.18 19.57 10.55
N LEU A 210 -5.19 18.28 10.25
CA LEU A 210 -6.17 17.67 9.34
C LEU A 210 -7.61 17.80 9.85
N THR A 211 -7.84 17.78 11.17
CA THR A 211 -9.18 17.98 11.74
C THR A 211 -9.69 19.38 11.46
N TYR A 212 -8.88 20.38 11.79
CA TYR A 212 -9.24 21.78 11.55
C TYR A 212 -9.39 22.08 10.07
N LEU A 213 -8.41 21.67 9.26
CA LEU A 213 -8.38 21.97 7.83
C LEU A 213 -9.53 21.30 7.07
N SER A 214 -9.82 20.03 7.35
CA SER A 214 -10.92 19.32 6.68
C SER A 214 -12.29 19.94 7.02
N ARG A 215 -12.51 20.33 8.27
CA ARG A 215 -13.75 21.01 8.68
C ARG A 215 -13.91 22.38 8.03
N LYS A 216 -12.83 23.15 7.88
CA LYS A 216 -12.86 24.45 7.20
C LYS A 216 -13.02 24.29 5.69
N ALA A 217 -12.29 23.38 5.08
CA ALA A 217 -12.39 23.07 3.66
C ALA A 217 -13.82 22.60 3.30
N ARG A 218 -14.43 21.71 4.10
CA ARG A 218 -15.81 21.26 3.90
C ARG A 218 -16.80 22.43 3.89
N LYS A 219 -16.70 23.35 4.85
CA LYS A 219 -17.55 24.55 4.88
C LYS A 219 -17.37 25.42 3.64
N MET A 220 -16.15 25.57 3.13
CA MET A 220 -15.86 26.35 1.93
C MET A 220 -16.43 25.69 0.67
N LEU A 221 -16.30 24.37 0.56
CA LEU A 221 -16.85 23.58 -0.53
C LEU A 221 -18.39 23.64 -0.54
N ASP A 222 -19.03 23.48 0.63
CA ASP A 222 -20.49 23.54 0.78
C ASP A 222 -21.03 24.94 0.41
N ALA A 223 -20.39 25.99 0.90
CA ALA A 223 -20.74 27.38 0.56
C ALA A 223 -20.59 27.68 -0.94
N ALA A 224 -19.71 26.96 -1.62
CA ALA A 224 -19.53 27.04 -3.06
C ALA A 224 -20.51 26.16 -3.87
N GLY A 225 -21.38 25.40 -3.23
CA GLY A 225 -22.31 24.46 -3.86
C GLY A 225 -21.67 23.11 -4.26
N LEU A 226 -20.49 22.79 -3.73
CA LEU A 226 -19.75 21.56 -4.03
C LEU A 226 -19.91 20.53 -2.89
N THR A 227 -21.17 20.24 -2.51
CA THR A 227 -21.51 19.36 -1.39
C THR A 227 -20.99 17.93 -1.56
N GLU A 228 -20.93 17.45 -2.80
CA GLU A 228 -20.47 16.08 -3.15
C GLU A 228 -18.95 15.99 -3.32
N CYS A 229 -18.23 17.12 -3.29
CA CYS A 229 -16.77 17.12 -3.42
C CYS A 229 -16.14 16.40 -2.23
N LYS A 230 -15.31 15.40 -2.49
CA LYS A 230 -14.69 14.56 -1.48
C LYS A 230 -13.43 15.17 -0.90
N ILE A 231 -13.10 14.83 0.34
CA ILE A 231 -11.87 15.25 1.03
C ILE A 231 -11.03 14.01 1.32
N VAL A 232 -9.84 13.97 0.75
CA VAL A 232 -8.82 12.93 0.97
C VAL A 232 -7.81 13.45 1.97
N ALA A 233 -7.48 12.65 2.99
CA ALA A 233 -6.37 12.93 3.89
C ALA A 233 -5.21 11.95 3.67
N SER A 234 -4.00 12.42 3.85
CA SER A 234 -2.77 11.63 3.79
C SER A 234 -1.71 12.22 4.73
N ASN A 235 -0.51 11.64 4.74
CA ASN A 235 0.63 11.99 5.58
C ASN A 235 0.64 11.30 6.95
N SER A 236 1.57 10.36 7.09
CA SER A 236 1.91 9.67 8.35
C SER A 236 0.72 9.05 9.11
N LEU A 237 -0.29 8.62 8.37
CA LEU A 237 -1.51 8.04 8.91
C LEU A 237 -1.29 6.58 9.35
N ASP A 238 -1.92 6.22 10.45
CA ASP A 238 -2.11 4.86 10.95
C ASP A 238 -3.47 4.73 11.63
N GLU A 239 -3.78 3.55 12.15
CA GLU A 239 -5.05 3.26 12.83
C GLU A 239 -5.33 4.22 14.01
N TYR A 240 -4.31 4.61 14.75
CA TYR A 240 -4.46 5.49 15.91
C TYR A 240 -4.78 6.94 15.50
N ILE A 241 -4.01 7.46 14.56
CA ILE A 241 -4.21 8.84 14.06
C ILE A 241 -5.55 8.95 13.33
N ILE A 242 -5.90 7.97 12.49
CA ILE A 242 -7.20 7.98 11.80
C ILE A 242 -8.35 7.96 12.79
N ARG A 243 -8.29 7.09 13.80
CA ARG A 243 -9.29 7.05 14.88
C ARG A 243 -9.44 8.41 15.55
N ASP A 244 -8.33 9.02 15.92
CA ASP A 244 -8.34 10.29 16.63
C ASP A 244 -8.88 11.44 15.76
N LEU A 245 -8.56 11.46 14.47
CA LEU A 245 -9.15 12.41 13.50
C LEU A 245 -10.67 12.26 13.41
N LEU A 246 -11.17 11.03 13.30
CA LEU A 246 -12.61 10.75 13.22
C LEU A 246 -13.32 11.12 14.53
N LEU A 247 -12.76 10.78 15.69
CA LEU A 247 -13.31 11.15 16.99
C LEU A 247 -13.38 12.67 17.18
N GLN A 248 -12.42 13.42 16.66
CA GLN A 248 -12.42 14.89 16.67
C GLN A 248 -13.36 15.50 15.64
N GLY A 249 -14.06 14.70 14.86
CA GLY A 249 -15.04 15.14 13.88
C GLY A 249 -14.45 15.73 12.60
N ALA A 250 -13.28 15.26 12.19
CA ALA A 250 -12.70 15.56 10.87
C ALA A 250 -13.71 15.20 9.76
N LYS A 251 -13.73 15.99 8.70
CA LYS A 251 -14.57 15.78 7.53
C LYS A 251 -13.75 15.21 6.38
N ILE A 252 -13.48 13.92 6.47
CA ILE A 252 -12.61 13.18 5.55
C ILE A 252 -13.41 12.01 4.98
N ASP A 253 -13.38 11.82 3.68
CA ASP A 253 -14.08 10.76 2.96
C ASP A 253 -13.16 9.59 2.60
N SER A 254 -11.85 9.82 2.54
CA SER A 254 -10.88 8.75 2.25
C SER A 254 -9.48 9.06 2.78
N PHE A 255 -8.72 8.00 3.02
CA PHE A 255 -7.39 8.06 3.60
C PHE A 255 -6.36 7.42 2.67
N GLY A 256 -5.31 8.17 2.32
CA GLY A 256 -4.13 7.67 1.64
C GLY A 256 -3.06 7.29 2.66
N VAL A 257 -2.84 6.01 2.88
CA VAL A 257 -1.91 5.52 3.91
C VAL A 257 -0.65 4.97 3.24
N GLY A 258 0.49 5.49 3.63
CA GLY A 258 1.76 5.16 2.99
C GLY A 258 2.75 4.48 3.92
N GLU A 259 3.71 5.26 4.44
CA GLU A 259 4.85 4.79 5.22
C GLU A 259 4.49 3.81 6.33
N ARG A 260 3.57 4.22 7.21
CA ARG A 260 3.25 3.42 8.41
C ARG A 260 2.56 2.10 8.11
N LEU A 261 1.90 2.00 6.96
CA LEU A 261 1.34 0.75 6.46
C LEU A 261 2.44 -0.14 5.89
N ILE A 262 3.15 0.33 4.85
CA ILE A 262 4.04 -0.51 4.04
C ILE A 262 5.29 -0.97 4.79
N THR A 263 5.62 -0.31 5.90
CA THR A 263 6.72 -0.69 6.80
C THR A 263 6.25 -1.41 8.06
N SER A 264 4.94 -1.65 8.20
CA SER A 264 4.34 -2.15 9.45
C SER A 264 4.91 -1.43 10.68
N LYS A 265 4.94 -0.09 10.65
CA LYS A 265 5.61 0.78 11.61
C LYS A 265 5.15 0.49 13.00
N SER A 266 5.17 0.14 13.90
CA SER A 266 4.79 -0.26 15.26
C SER A 266 5.14 -1.71 15.56
N GLU A 267 5.05 -2.58 14.58
CA GLU A 267 5.33 -4.01 14.73
C GLU A 267 6.03 -4.49 13.45
N PRO A 268 7.34 -4.22 13.29
CA PRO A 268 8.06 -4.52 12.04
C PRO A 268 8.52 -5.98 11.93
N VAL A 269 8.33 -6.78 12.97
CA VAL A 269 8.74 -8.18 13.03
C VAL A 269 7.56 -9.08 13.40
N PHE A 270 7.37 -10.11 12.61
CA PHE A 270 6.46 -11.21 12.89
C PHE A 270 7.27 -12.41 13.37
N GLY A 271 7.22 -12.77 14.60
CA GLY A 271 8.07 -13.82 15.21
C GLY A 271 7.76 -15.24 14.74
N GLY A 272 7.60 -15.44 13.43
CA GLY A 272 7.39 -16.78 12.85
C GLY A 272 8.58 -17.70 13.06
N VAL A 273 8.32 -18.97 13.32
CA VAL A 273 9.34 -20.02 13.47
C VAL A 273 9.02 -21.20 12.56
N TYR A 274 10.06 -21.88 12.11
CA TYR A 274 9.96 -23.13 11.34
C TYR A 274 10.55 -24.26 12.17
N LYS A 275 9.79 -25.32 12.40
CA LYS A 275 10.20 -26.42 13.28
C LYS A 275 9.84 -27.75 12.67
N LEU A 276 10.77 -28.70 12.80
CA LEU A 276 10.49 -30.10 12.51
C LEU A 276 9.44 -30.60 13.51
N ALA A 277 8.37 -31.15 13.00
CA ALA A 277 7.35 -31.90 13.75
C ALA A 277 7.39 -33.33 13.32
N ALA A 278 7.26 -34.26 14.28
CA ALA A 278 7.25 -35.71 14.02
C ALA A 278 5.89 -36.17 13.55
#